data_d18321b3fd8e6eeabcc9bdedaaeba192
#
_entry.id   d18321b3fd8e6eeabcc9bdedaaeba192
#
_cell.length_a   1.000
_cell.length_b   1.000
_cell.length_c   1.000
_cell.angle_alpha   90.00
_cell.angle_beta   90.00
_cell.angle_gamma   90.00
#
_symmetry.space_group_name_H-M   'P 1'
#
loop_
_entity.id
_entity.type
_entity.pdbx_description
1 polymer ?
#
loop_
_entity_poly.entity_id
_entity_poly.type
_entity_poly.pdbx_seq_one_letter_code
_entity_poly.pdbx_strand_id
1 'polypeptide(L)'
;MIQLRPELAEPAKPLALPKPKSIEKPSDDGTASNNATANQTNDDGSERNGDSAKPTSPSVTPIAEKVPDNLDVSEYHYDPNTGSCNADIMMIGDSVTSGTKDAIQAAFPNGYINGKPNRQMPQAVSVFQQATTAGHSGSVIIYGLGTNGIIRNEQVVQQLIDLAGGKPVYFVTIRMPYPNQEKNNNSMHACRSSHNGNVGIIDWYKYSEGHGEYLYDDGIHPT
;
A
#
# COMPACT_ATOMS: atom_id res chain seq x y z
N MET A 1 -7.04 27.45 38.51
CA MET A 1 -7.27 26.94 37.13
C MET A 1 -5.94 27.05 36.39
N ILE A 2 -5.18 25.95 36.32
CA ILE A 2 -3.88 25.91 35.61
C ILE A 2 -4.14 25.11 34.35
N GLN A 3 -4.07 25.78 33.18
CA GLN A 3 -4.12 25.12 31.85
C GLN A 3 -2.74 24.53 31.57
N LEU A 4 -2.65 23.19 31.60
CA LEU A 4 -1.52 22.47 31.08
C LEU A 4 -1.70 22.33 29.53
N ARG A 5 -0.85 23.02 28.78
CA ARG A 5 -0.69 22.76 27.33
C ARG A 5 0.14 21.49 27.20
N PRO A 6 -0.28 20.49 26.39
CA PRO A 6 0.61 19.41 26.04
C PRO A 6 1.69 19.95 25.08
N GLU A 7 2.93 19.88 25.51
CA GLU A 7 4.11 20.17 24.70
C GLU A 7 4.21 19.06 23.63
N LEU A 8 4.21 19.46 22.37
CA LEU A 8 4.39 18.56 21.24
C LEU A 8 5.82 17.99 21.33
N ALA A 9 5.93 16.70 21.60
CA ALA A 9 7.21 15.99 21.56
C ALA A 9 7.80 16.07 20.15
N GLU A 10 9.08 16.44 20.07
CA GLU A 10 9.84 16.42 18.81
C GLU A 10 9.81 14.99 18.21
N PRO A 11 9.77 14.87 16.87
CA PRO A 11 9.81 13.58 16.22
C PRO A 11 11.11 12.85 16.55
N ALA A 12 11.00 11.60 16.98
CA ALA A 12 12.14 10.75 17.31
C ALA A 12 13.07 10.61 16.09
N LYS A 13 14.40 10.73 16.32
CA LYS A 13 15.40 10.50 15.27
C LYS A 13 15.26 9.09 14.70
N PRO A 14 15.39 8.92 13.38
CA PRO A 14 15.34 7.61 12.76
C PRO A 14 16.43 6.69 13.35
N LEU A 15 16.02 5.49 13.73
CA LEU A 15 16.92 4.43 14.19
C LEU A 15 17.72 3.94 12.98
N ALA A 16 19.05 3.97 13.04
CA ALA A 16 19.88 3.42 11.98
C ALA A 16 19.71 1.90 11.91
N LEU A 17 19.11 1.42 10.82
CA LEU A 17 18.98 0.00 10.55
C LEU A 17 20.34 -0.63 10.20
N PRO A 18 20.61 -1.88 10.63
CA PRO A 18 21.84 -2.58 10.27
C PRO A 18 21.91 -2.85 8.77
N LYS A 19 23.06 -2.62 8.15
CA LYS A 19 23.29 -2.86 6.72
C LYS A 19 23.10 -4.33 6.36
N PRO A 20 22.30 -4.65 5.30
CA PRO A 20 22.16 -6.02 4.85
C PRO A 20 23.46 -6.58 4.27
N LYS A 21 23.72 -7.87 4.51
CA LYS A 21 24.82 -8.62 3.89
C LYS A 21 24.49 -8.84 2.40
N SER A 22 25.45 -8.55 1.53
CA SER A 22 25.39 -8.79 0.09
C SER A 22 25.10 -10.25 -0.23
N ILE A 23 24.02 -10.50 -0.98
CA ILE A 23 23.69 -11.81 -1.56
C ILE A 23 24.23 -11.82 -2.99
N GLU A 24 25.10 -12.78 -3.30
CA GLU A 24 25.64 -13.00 -4.63
C GLU A 24 24.55 -13.41 -5.62
N LYS A 25 24.63 -12.85 -6.83
CA LYS A 25 23.73 -13.00 -7.95
C LYS A 25 23.98 -14.35 -8.66
N PRO A 26 22.97 -15.16 -8.97
CA PRO A 26 23.13 -16.30 -9.89
C PRO A 26 23.30 -15.80 -11.33
N SER A 27 24.27 -16.33 -12.04
CA SER A 27 24.54 -16.10 -13.46
C SER A 27 23.46 -16.77 -14.31
N ASP A 28 22.88 -15.99 -15.22
CA ASP A 28 21.93 -16.48 -16.23
C ASP A 28 22.70 -16.70 -17.54
N ASP A 29 22.59 -17.90 -18.09
CA ASP A 29 23.18 -18.30 -19.37
C ASP A 29 22.06 -18.46 -20.40
N GLY A 30 22.29 -17.83 -21.55
CA GLY A 30 21.50 -17.49 -22.67
C GLY A 30 20.52 -18.47 -23.30
N THR A 31 19.62 -17.97 -24.11
CA THR A 31 19.63 -18.14 -25.59
C THR A 31 18.49 -17.35 -26.23
N ALA A 32 18.84 -16.59 -27.24
CA ALA A 32 17.97 -15.83 -28.11
C ALA A 32 17.17 -16.73 -29.07
N SER A 33 15.97 -16.31 -29.48
CA SER A 33 15.44 -16.58 -30.80
C SER A 33 14.44 -15.50 -31.24
N ASN A 34 14.81 -14.88 -32.37
CA ASN A 34 14.03 -13.94 -33.17
C ASN A 34 12.79 -14.60 -33.78
N ASN A 35 11.69 -13.86 -33.89
CA ASN A 35 11.01 -13.78 -35.20
C ASN A 35 10.15 -12.51 -35.33
N ALA A 36 10.52 -11.69 -36.29
CA ALA A 36 9.76 -10.58 -36.82
C ALA A 36 8.78 -11.07 -37.89
N THR A 37 7.58 -10.53 -37.93
CA THR A 37 6.83 -10.41 -39.19
C THR A 37 5.94 -9.17 -39.10
N ALA A 38 6.25 -8.25 -40.00
CA ALA A 38 5.44 -7.08 -40.34
C ALA A 38 4.27 -7.49 -41.24
N ASN A 39 3.13 -6.80 -41.10
CA ASN A 39 2.29 -6.54 -42.24
C ASN A 39 1.50 -5.25 -42.10
N GLN A 40 1.60 -4.43 -43.12
CA GLN A 40 0.93 -3.16 -43.36
C GLN A 40 -0.44 -3.36 -44.02
N THR A 41 -1.23 -2.28 -43.93
CA THR A 41 -2.13 -1.63 -44.91
C THR A 41 -3.61 -1.74 -44.51
N ASN A 42 -4.43 -0.77 -44.54
CA ASN A 42 -4.79 0.46 -45.26
C ASN A 42 -5.96 1.17 -44.54
N ASP A 43 -5.88 2.44 -44.42
CA ASP A 43 -6.70 3.54 -44.92
C ASP A 43 -8.20 3.25 -45.22
N ASP A 44 -9.11 3.91 -44.52
CA ASP A 44 -10.21 4.69 -45.10
C ASP A 44 -10.88 5.59 -44.07
N GLY A 45 -11.10 6.84 -44.48
CA GLY A 45 -11.66 7.91 -43.66
C GLY A 45 -13.19 7.83 -43.57
N SER A 46 -13.70 8.22 -42.42
CA SER A 46 -15.04 8.80 -42.31
C SER A 46 -15.15 9.66 -41.03
N GLU A 47 -15.22 10.96 -41.24
CA GLU A 47 -15.62 11.91 -40.21
C GLU A 47 -17.02 11.63 -39.72
N ARG A 48 -17.17 11.44 -38.40
CA ARG A 48 -18.44 11.67 -37.71
C ARG A 48 -18.19 12.45 -36.42
N ASN A 49 -18.53 13.74 -36.45
CA ASN A 49 -18.76 14.54 -35.27
C ASN A 49 -19.75 13.82 -34.35
N GLY A 50 -19.28 13.44 -33.18
CA GLY A 50 -20.06 12.97 -32.05
C GLY A 50 -19.48 13.62 -30.80
N ASP A 51 -20.12 14.69 -30.35
CA ASP A 51 -19.87 15.35 -29.09
C ASP A 51 -20.09 14.33 -27.95
N SER A 52 -19.06 13.61 -27.61
CA SER A 52 -19.04 12.73 -26.44
C SER A 52 -18.37 13.46 -25.32
N ALA A 53 -19.18 14.01 -24.43
CA ALA A 53 -18.72 14.54 -23.16
C ALA A 53 -17.77 13.52 -22.51
N LYS A 54 -16.48 13.83 -22.51
CA LYS A 54 -15.43 13.08 -21.80
C LYS A 54 -15.84 13.07 -20.34
N PRO A 55 -15.96 11.88 -19.70
CA PRO A 55 -16.21 11.85 -18.27
C PRO A 55 -15.04 12.55 -17.59
N THR A 56 -15.32 13.68 -16.97
CA THR A 56 -14.37 14.39 -16.12
C THR A 56 -14.07 13.46 -14.95
N SER A 57 -12.89 12.86 -14.97
CA SER A 57 -12.38 12.16 -13.77
C SER A 57 -12.47 13.14 -12.60
N PRO A 58 -13.03 12.73 -11.45
CA PRO A 58 -13.12 13.60 -10.30
C PRO A 58 -11.71 14.15 -9.99
N SER A 59 -11.64 15.45 -9.76
CA SER A 59 -10.41 16.10 -9.32
C SER A 59 -10.00 15.47 -8.01
N VAL A 60 -8.99 14.60 -8.06
CA VAL A 60 -8.50 13.89 -6.87
C VAL A 60 -7.77 14.91 -6.01
N THR A 61 -8.34 15.21 -4.86
CA THR A 61 -7.66 15.96 -3.79
C THR A 61 -6.34 15.26 -3.47
N PRO A 62 -5.25 15.98 -3.19
CA PRO A 62 -3.99 15.36 -2.79
C PRO A 62 -4.24 14.35 -1.67
N ILE A 63 -3.64 13.18 -1.80
CA ILE A 63 -3.77 12.12 -0.81
C ILE A 63 -3.15 12.65 0.48
N ALA A 64 -3.96 12.77 1.51
CA ALA A 64 -3.51 13.10 2.84
C ALA A 64 -3.58 11.86 3.72
N GLU A 65 -2.65 11.74 4.63
CA GLU A 65 -2.73 10.76 5.70
C GLU A 65 -4.07 10.89 6.41
N LYS A 66 -4.73 9.77 6.64
CA LYS A 66 -6.05 9.75 7.29
C LYS A 66 -6.10 8.62 8.30
N VAL A 67 -6.55 8.94 9.53
CA VAL A 67 -6.89 7.97 10.55
C VAL A 67 -8.36 7.55 10.39
N PRO A 68 -8.72 6.25 10.50
CA PRO A 68 -10.12 5.83 10.53
C PRO A 68 -10.88 6.48 11.71
N ASP A 69 -12.11 6.93 11.46
CA ASP A 69 -12.93 7.61 12.45
C ASP A 69 -13.30 6.72 13.66
N ASN A 70 -13.27 5.39 13.44
CA ASN A 70 -13.58 4.38 14.45
C ASN A 70 -12.36 3.73 15.10
N LEU A 71 -11.15 4.28 14.92
CA LEU A 71 -9.95 3.78 15.58
C LEU A 71 -9.89 4.32 17.01
N ASP A 72 -10.06 3.45 17.99
CA ASP A 72 -9.80 3.77 19.40
C ASP A 72 -8.36 3.43 19.75
N VAL A 73 -7.53 4.48 19.89
CA VAL A 73 -6.11 4.32 20.25
C VAL A 73 -5.89 4.10 21.75
N SER A 74 -6.90 4.27 22.58
CA SER A 74 -6.80 4.08 24.05
C SER A 74 -6.56 2.62 24.45
N GLU A 75 -6.90 1.68 23.56
CA GLU A 75 -6.68 0.25 23.75
C GLU A 75 -5.24 -0.20 23.44
N TYR A 76 -4.43 0.67 22.82
CA TYR A 76 -3.09 0.32 22.38
C TYR A 76 -2.02 0.99 23.22
N HIS A 77 -0.98 0.24 23.51
CA HIS A 77 0.19 0.72 24.22
C HIS A 77 1.39 0.78 23.28
N TYR A 78 1.96 1.99 23.15
CA TYR A 78 3.23 2.20 22.43
C TYR A 78 4.37 2.29 23.43
N ASP A 79 5.41 1.46 23.25
CA ASP A 79 6.64 1.52 24.03
C ASP A 79 7.71 2.33 23.27
N PRO A 80 8.04 3.55 23.71
CA PRO A 80 9.03 4.39 23.02
C PRO A 80 10.46 3.86 23.11
N ASN A 81 10.77 2.94 24.05
CA ASN A 81 12.11 2.37 24.17
C ASN A 81 12.39 1.31 23.09
N THR A 82 11.36 0.56 22.70
CA THR A 82 11.46 -0.49 21.68
C THR A 82 10.89 -0.06 20.35
N GLY A 83 10.10 1.03 20.29
CA GLY A 83 9.37 1.46 19.11
C GLY A 83 8.20 0.53 18.75
N SER A 84 7.77 -0.33 19.69
CA SER A 84 6.72 -1.31 19.42
C SER A 84 5.35 -0.90 19.98
N CYS A 85 4.29 -1.42 19.35
CA CYS A 85 2.91 -1.25 19.75
C CYS A 85 2.26 -2.62 19.92
N ASN A 86 1.46 -2.78 20.99
CA ASN A 86 0.78 -4.04 21.29
C ASN A 86 -0.45 -4.31 20.41
N ALA A 87 -0.77 -3.43 19.45
CA ALA A 87 -1.90 -3.62 18.56
C ALA A 87 -1.84 -4.95 17.82
N ASP A 88 -2.95 -5.70 17.82
CA ASP A 88 -3.14 -6.89 17.00
C ASP A 88 -3.55 -6.43 15.59
N ILE A 89 -2.56 -6.23 14.72
CA ILE A 89 -2.81 -5.86 13.33
C ILE A 89 -2.87 -7.10 12.44
N MET A 90 -3.70 -7.06 11.39
CA MET A 90 -3.61 -7.99 10.26
C MET A 90 -3.14 -7.21 9.03
N MET A 91 -1.89 -7.42 8.62
CA MET A 91 -1.35 -6.78 7.41
C MET A 91 -1.22 -7.79 6.27
N ILE A 92 -1.88 -7.47 5.16
CA ILE A 92 -1.81 -8.24 3.91
C ILE A 92 -1.19 -7.35 2.83
N GLY A 93 -0.07 -7.79 2.27
CA GLY A 93 0.65 -6.98 1.31
C GLY A 93 1.40 -7.78 0.24
N ASP A 94 2.08 -7.05 -0.63
CA ASP A 94 2.87 -7.60 -1.74
C ASP A 94 4.37 -7.73 -1.39
N SER A 95 5.26 -7.54 -2.36
CA SER A 95 6.71 -7.65 -2.17
C SER A 95 7.26 -6.59 -1.21
N VAL A 96 6.69 -5.40 -1.18
CA VAL A 96 7.09 -4.32 -0.26
C VAL A 96 6.86 -4.78 1.19
N THR A 97 5.66 -5.28 1.48
CA THR A 97 5.34 -5.86 2.81
C THR A 97 6.20 -7.09 3.11
N SER A 98 6.50 -7.93 2.11
CA SER A 98 7.35 -9.09 2.30
C SER A 98 8.78 -8.69 2.68
N GLY A 99 9.33 -7.69 2.04
CA GLY A 99 10.68 -7.17 2.31
C GLY A 99 10.83 -6.47 3.66
N THR A 100 9.76 -5.83 4.12
CA THR A 100 9.74 -5.10 5.41
C THR A 100 9.12 -5.90 6.57
N LYS A 101 8.80 -7.17 6.36
CA LYS A 101 8.06 -7.98 7.31
C LYS A 101 8.67 -7.99 8.71
N ASP A 102 9.97 -8.19 8.82
CA ASP A 102 10.63 -8.31 10.11
C ASP A 102 10.61 -6.99 10.89
N ALA A 103 10.75 -5.87 10.20
CA ALA A 103 10.64 -4.53 10.81
C ALA A 103 9.20 -4.25 11.29
N ILE A 104 8.19 -4.60 10.47
CA ILE A 104 6.78 -4.47 10.85
C ILE A 104 6.44 -5.40 12.02
N GLN A 105 6.93 -6.64 12.01
CA GLN A 105 6.71 -7.59 13.11
C GLN A 105 7.36 -7.12 14.41
N ALA A 106 8.52 -6.47 14.34
CA ALA A 106 9.16 -5.87 15.51
C ALA A 106 8.34 -4.69 16.06
N ALA A 107 7.77 -3.87 15.17
CA ALA A 107 6.90 -2.75 15.55
C ALA A 107 5.53 -3.21 16.10
N PHE A 108 5.01 -4.33 15.62
CA PHE A 108 3.73 -4.92 16.04
C PHE A 108 3.90 -6.39 16.41
N PRO A 109 4.42 -6.72 17.60
CA PRO A 109 4.74 -8.09 17.99
C PRO A 109 3.54 -9.06 17.96
N ASN A 110 2.34 -8.56 18.19
CA ASN A 110 1.09 -9.32 18.15
C ASN A 110 0.47 -9.41 16.75
N GLY A 111 1.05 -8.71 15.77
CA GLY A 111 0.48 -8.60 14.43
C GLY A 111 0.65 -9.88 13.59
N TYR A 112 -0.31 -10.13 12.72
CA TYR A 112 -0.21 -11.10 11.63
C TYR A 112 0.21 -10.40 10.33
N ILE A 113 1.44 -10.64 9.87
CA ILE A 113 2.02 -9.99 8.70
C ILE A 113 2.17 -11.00 7.57
N ASN A 114 1.43 -10.81 6.47
CA ASN A 114 1.41 -11.71 5.31
C ASN A 114 1.76 -10.94 4.02
N GLY A 115 3.05 -10.76 3.76
CA GLY A 115 3.60 -10.25 2.51
C GLY A 115 3.92 -11.38 1.54
N LYS A 116 3.66 -11.18 0.24
CA LYS A 116 4.03 -12.13 -0.83
C LYS A 116 4.38 -11.38 -2.11
N PRO A 117 5.57 -11.63 -2.72
CA PRO A 117 5.93 -11.06 -4.01
C PRO A 117 4.86 -11.31 -5.08
N ASN A 118 4.69 -10.35 -5.98
CA ASN A 118 3.74 -10.37 -7.11
C ASN A 118 2.25 -10.47 -6.71
N ARG A 119 1.89 -10.29 -5.44
CA ARG A 119 0.48 -10.30 -5.03
C ARG A 119 -0.25 -9.09 -5.60
N GLN A 120 -1.35 -9.35 -6.29
CA GLN A 120 -2.27 -8.34 -6.77
C GLN A 120 -3.42 -8.11 -5.77
N MET A 121 -4.05 -6.94 -5.83
CA MET A 121 -5.15 -6.55 -4.94
C MET A 121 -6.27 -7.61 -4.81
N PRO A 122 -6.80 -8.22 -5.90
CA PRO A 122 -7.88 -9.21 -5.78
C PRO A 122 -7.50 -10.47 -4.99
N GLN A 123 -6.23 -10.82 -4.95
CA GLN A 123 -5.75 -12.01 -4.22
C GLN A 123 -5.81 -11.84 -2.70
N ALA A 124 -5.86 -10.58 -2.21
CA ALA A 124 -5.97 -10.31 -0.79
C ALA A 124 -7.27 -10.83 -0.17
N VAL A 125 -8.35 -10.93 -0.94
CA VAL A 125 -9.65 -11.49 -0.52
C VAL A 125 -9.48 -12.91 0.04
N SER A 126 -8.87 -13.79 -0.75
CA SER A 126 -8.64 -15.18 -0.31
C SER A 126 -7.65 -15.28 0.84
N VAL A 127 -6.62 -14.42 0.86
CA VAL A 127 -5.64 -14.39 1.95
C VAL A 127 -6.28 -13.95 3.26
N PHE A 128 -7.13 -12.93 3.23
CA PHE A 128 -7.89 -12.48 4.39
C PHE A 128 -8.77 -13.62 4.96
N GLN A 129 -9.53 -14.31 4.10
CA GLN A 129 -10.38 -15.41 4.49
C GLN A 129 -9.58 -16.58 5.10
N GLN A 130 -8.44 -16.94 4.51
CA GLN A 130 -7.55 -17.97 5.03
C GLN A 130 -6.98 -17.57 6.39
N ALA A 131 -6.51 -16.34 6.56
CA ALA A 131 -6.00 -15.83 7.83
C ALA A 131 -7.06 -15.89 8.92
N THR A 132 -8.26 -15.42 8.63
CA THR A 132 -9.39 -15.46 9.57
C THR A 132 -9.78 -16.91 9.95
N THR A 133 -9.81 -17.82 8.98
CA THR A 133 -10.07 -19.25 9.24
C THR A 133 -8.97 -19.87 10.12
N ALA A 134 -7.73 -19.40 10.00
CA ALA A 134 -6.61 -19.82 10.83
C ALA A 134 -6.59 -19.17 12.24
N GLY A 135 -7.58 -18.33 12.56
CA GLY A 135 -7.73 -17.68 13.87
C GLY A 135 -7.07 -16.32 14.00
N HIS A 136 -6.53 -15.76 12.90
CA HIS A 136 -6.01 -14.39 12.91
C HIS A 136 -7.15 -13.41 12.69
N SER A 137 -7.48 -12.61 13.70
CA SER A 137 -8.61 -11.69 13.62
C SER A 137 -8.22 -10.24 13.27
N GLY A 138 -7.09 -9.79 13.79
CA GLY A 138 -6.65 -8.40 13.73
C GLY A 138 -7.68 -7.40 14.29
N SER A 139 -7.28 -6.49 15.14
CA SER A 139 -8.14 -5.37 15.57
C SER A 139 -8.10 -4.21 14.55
N VAL A 140 -7.00 -4.11 13.80
CA VAL A 140 -6.79 -3.17 12.69
C VAL A 140 -6.33 -3.95 11.46
N ILE A 141 -6.93 -3.67 10.32
CA ILE A 141 -6.59 -4.32 9.04
C ILE A 141 -5.77 -3.35 8.19
N ILE A 142 -4.65 -3.83 7.64
CA ILE A 142 -3.76 -3.02 6.80
C ILE A 142 -3.53 -3.71 5.46
N TYR A 143 -3.78 -3.00 4.38
CA TYR A 143 -3.52 -3.46 3.02
C TYR A 143 -2.35 -2.69 2.39
N GLY A 144 -1.19 -3.35 2.26
CA GLY A 144 0.00 -2.83 1.59
C GLY A 144 0.11 -3.39 0.16
N LEU A 145 -0.81 -2.99 -0.72
CA LEU A 145 -1.00 -3.54 -2.05
C LEU A 145 -1.13 -2.45 -3.11
N GLY A 146 -0.70 -2.75 -4.33
CA GLY A 146 -0.88 -1.84 -5.46
C GLY A 146 0.35 -1.71 -6.35
N THR A 147 1.53 -2.26 -5.96
CA THR A 147 2.72 -2.25 -6.81
C THR A 147 2.64 -3.28 -7.94
N ASN A 148 1.76 -4.28 -7.82
CA ASN A 148 1.60 -5.36 -8.81
C ASN A 148 0.28 -5.25 -9.58
N GLY A 149 0.25 -4.35 -10.56
CA GLY A 149 -0.88 -4.17 -11.47
C GLY A 149 -1.81 -3.01 -11.08
N ILE A 150 -2.53 -2.52 -12.08
CA ILE A 150 -3.48 -1.43 -11.92
C ILE A 150 -4.76 -1.96 -11.25
N ILE A 151 -5.26 -1.25 -10.25
CA ILE A 151 -6.57 -1.50 -9.66
C ILE A 151 -7.63 -1.07 -10.68
N ARG A 152 -8.30 -2.03 -11.31
CA ARG A 152 -9.17 -1.79 -12.46
C ARG A 152 -10.55 -1.29 -12.10
N ASN A 153 -11.01 -1.59 -10.89
CA ASN A 153 -12.31 -1.14 -10.41
C ASN A 153 -12.33 -1.01 -8.88
N GLU A 154 -13.27 -0.23 -8.40
CA GLU A 154 -13.45 0.04 -6.98
C GLU A 154 -14.03 -1.13 -6.20
N GLN A 155 -14.66 -2.09 -6.88
CA GLN A 155 -15.36 -3.20 -6.22
C GLN A 155 -14.42 -4.08 -5.41
N VAL A 156 -13.20 -4.32 -5.91
CA VAL A 156 -12.20 -5.10 -5.16
C VAL A 156 -11.73 -4.38 -3.90
N VAL A 157 -11.58 -3.06 -3.95
CA VAL A 157 -11.21 -2.26 -2.77
C VAL A 157 -12.36 -2.27 -1.77
N GLN A 158 -13.60 -2.08 -2.25
CA GLN A 158 -14.79 -2.14 -1.38
C GLN A 158 -14.94 -3.52 -0.74
N GLN A 159 -14.75 -4.59 -1.49
CA GLN A 159 -14.81 -5.95 -0.96
C GLN A 159 -13.80 -6.18 0.18
N LEU A 160 -12.59 -5.62 0.09
CA LEU A 160 -11.60 -5.71 1.15
C LEU A 160 -12.01 -4.93 2.41
N ILE A 161 -12.68 -3.79 2.22
CA ILE A 161 -13.25 -3.02 3.34
C ILE A 161 -14.39 -3.80 4.01
N ASP A 162 -15.28 -4.39 3.21
CA ASP A 162 -16.44 -5.16 3.71
C ASP A 162 -15.99 -6.40 4.50
N LEU A 163 -14.93 -7.08 4.06
CA LEU A 163 -14.35 -8.23 4.76
C LEU A 163 -13.82 -7.88 6.17
N ALA A 164 -13.43 -6.64 6.39
CA ALA A 164 -12.97 -6.19 7.71
C ALA A 164 -14.11 -6.11 8.74
N GLY A 165 -15.38 -6.22 8.30
CA GLY A 165 -16.53 -6.27 9.21
C GLY A 165 -16.71 -5.02 10.08
N GLY A 166 -16.41 -3.85 9.55
CA GLY A 166 -16.49 -2.57 10.25
C GLY A 166 -15.26 -2.22 11.10
N LYS A 167 -14.24 -3.06 11.17
CA LYS A 167 -12.98 -2.73 11.85
C LYS A 167 -12.25 -1.59 11.14
N PRO A 168 -11.34 -0.86 11.83
CA PRO A 168 -10.44 0.08 11.19
C PRO A 168 -9.63 -0.58 10.08
N VAL A 169 -9.61 0.03 8.90
CA VAL A 169 -8.88 -0.43 7.72
C VAL A 169 -7.91 0.66 7.28
N TYR A 170 -6.68 0.31 6.99
CA TYR A 170 -5.73 1.18 6.34
C TYR A 170 -5.34 0.66 4.96
N PHE A 171 -5.27 1.57 4.00
CA PHE A 171 -4.54 1.36 2.76
C PHE A 171 -3.22 2.11 2.81
N VAL A 172 -2.13 1.45 2.43
CA VAL A 172 -0.82 2.07 2.28
C VAL A 172 -0.70 2.58 0.85
N THR A 173 -0.40 3.87 0.66
CA THR A 173 -0.11 4.40 -0.66
C THR A 173 1.17 3.80 -1.21
N ILE A 174 1.28 3.69 -2.53
CA ILE A 174 2.44 3.10 -3.19
C ILE A 174 3.33 4.15 -3.80
N ARG A 175 4.62 3.85 -3.87
CA ARG A 175 5.62 4.56 -4.67
C ARG A 175 6.26 3.58 -5.66
N MET A 176 6.35 4.00 -6.92
CA MET A 176 6.93 3.20 -7.98
C MET A 176 7.27 4.05 -9.21
N PRO A 177 8.20 3.60 -10.09
CA PRO A 177 8.62 4.35 -11.28
C PRO A 177 7.60 4.32 -12.43
N TYR A 178 6.36 3.89 -12.19
CA TYR A 178 5.27 3.85 -13.16
C TYR A 178 4.16 4.82 -12.77
N PRO A 179 4.29 6.13 -13.14
CA PRO A 179 3.47 7.20 -12.58
C PRO A 179 1.96 7.04 -12.84
N ASN A 180 1.56 6.44 -13.95
CA ASN A 180 0.14 6.21 -14.23
C ASN A 180 -0.48 5.16 -13.30
N GLN A 181 0.25 4.07 -13.01
CA GLN A 181 -0.19 3.04 -12.09
C GLN A 181 -0.21 3.57 -10.65
N GLU A 182 0.86 4.23 -10.24
CA GLU A 182 0.99 4.85 -8.93
C GLU A 182 -0.16 5.82 -8.66
N LYS A 183 -0.38 6.78 -9.57
CA LYS A 183 -1.46 7.76 -9.46
C LYS A 183 -2.83 7.10 -9.42
N ASN A 184 -3.09 6.12 -10.29
CA ASN A 184 -4.38 5.42 -10.34
C ASN A 184 -4.67 4.69 -9.03
N ASN A 185 -3.72 3.91 -8.53
CA ASN A 185 -3.92 3.09 -7.34
C ASN A 185 -4.04 3.96 -6.08
N ASN A 186 -3.20 4.99 -5.95
CA ASN A 186 -3.27 5.92 -4.83
C ASN A 186 -4.58 6.73 -4.85
N SER A 187 -5.03 7.15 -6.02
CA SER A 187 -6.34 7.82 -6.17
C SER A 187 -7.51 6.92 -5.76
N MET A 188 -7.43 5.62 -6.08
CA MET A 188 -8.43 4.64 -5.67
C MET A 188 -8.49 4.49 -4.16
N HIS A 189 -7.33 4.38 -3.50
CA HIS A 189 -7.26 4.32 -2.03
C HIS A 189 -7.83 5.58 -1.38
N ALA A 190 -7.45 6.77 -1.87
CA ALA A 190 -7.97 8.05 -1.37
C ALA A 190 -9.49 8.16 -1.56
N CYS A 191 -10.00 7.77 -2.72
CA CYS A 191 -11.44 7.77 -2.99
C CYS A 191 -12.20 6.91 -1.98
N ARG A 192 -11.75 5.68 -1.73
CA ARG A 192 -12.40 4.79 -0.77
C ARG A 192 -12.29 5.28 0.67
N SER A 193 -11.15 5.84 1.05
CA SER A 193 -10.97 6.46 2.36
C SER A 193 -11.94 7.63 2.59
N SER A 194 -12.24 8.43 1.58
CA SER A 194 -13.17 9.56 1.71
C SER A 194 -14.65 9.14 1.82
N HIS A 195 -15.01 7.93 1.36
CA HIS A 195 -16.39 7.44 1.37
C HIS A 195 -16.70 6.52 2.55
N ASN A 196 -15.69 6.04 3.28
CA ASN A 196 -15.87 5.10 4.38
C ASN A 196 -15.18 5.61 5.64
N GLY A 197 -15.94 5.85 6.71
CA GLY A 197 -15.41 6.37 7.98
C GLY A 197 -14.43 5.42 8.68
N ASN A 198 -14.54 4.11 8.45
CA ASN A 198 -13.62 3.12 9.00
C ASN A 198 -12.33 2.93 8.16
N VAL A 199 -12.11 3.74 7.12
CA VAL A 199 -10.94 3.62 6.23
C VAL A 199 -9.99 4.79 6.42
N GLY A 200 -8.73 4.47 6.67
CA GLY A 200 -7.61 5.39 6.77
C GLY A 200 -6.58 5.21 5.65
N ILE A 201 -5.63 6.11 5.61
CA ILE A 201 -4.49 6.11 4.67
C ILE A 201 -3.19 6.22 5.46
N ILE A 202 -2.25 5.31 5.19
CA ILE A 202 -0.84 5.45 5.53
C ILE A 202 -0.15 5.96 4.27
N ASP A 203 0.31 7.22 4.29
CA ASP A 203 0.81 7.87 3.10
C ASP A 203 2.32 7.64 2.89
N TRP A 204 2.68 6.40 2.54
CA TRP A 204 4.05 6.04 2.18
C TRP A 204 4.58 6.84 0.98
N TYR A 205 3.72 7.15 0.01
CA TYR A 205 4.08 7.96 -1.16
C TYR A 205 4.66 9.31 -0.73
N LYS A 206 3.94 10.02 0.14
CA LYS A 206 4.37 11.33 0.65
C LYS A 206 5.58 11.20 1.58
N TYR A 207 5.58 10.22 2.46
CA TYR A 207 6.66 9.99 3.41
C TYR A 207 8.00 9.69 2.71
N SER A 208 7.99 8.93 1.62
CA SER A 208 9.18 8.59 0.84
C SER A 208 9.55 9.64 -0.24
N GLU A 209 8.79 10.73 -0.36
CA GLU A 209 9.07 11.78 -1.34
C GLU A 209 10.38 12.51 -1.03
N GLY A 210 11.30 12.55 -2.00
CA GLY A 210 12.63 13.16 -1.83
C GLY A 210 13.64 12.28 -1.08
N HIS A 211 13.25 11.07 -0.64
CA HIS A 211 14.04 10.14 0.13
C HIS A 211 14.44 8.91 -0.69
N GLY A 212 15.27 9.12 -1.73
CA GLY A 212 15.76 8.01 -2.56
C GLY A 212 16.53 6.96 -1.76
N GLU A 213 17.13 7.36 -0.62
CA GLU A 213 17.85 6.46 0.29
C GLU A 213 16.96 5.44 1.00
N TYR A 214 15.64 5.65 1.00
CA TYR A 214 14.69 4.70 1.57
C TYR A 214 14.36 3.54 0.62
N LEU A 215 14.79 3.64 -0.64
CA LEU A 215 14.41 2.68 -1.67
C LEU A 215 15.67 2.08 -2.32
N TYR A 216 15.57 0.83 -2.76
CA TYR A 216 16.54 0.27 -3.68
C TYR A 216 16.50 0.99 -5.04
N ASP A 217 17.49 0.70 -5.91
CA ASP A 217 17.60 1.30 -7.25
C ASP A 217 16.36 1.08 -8.13
N ASP A 218 15.49 0.14 -7.77
CA ASP A 218 14.23 -0.11 -8.49
C ASP A 218 13.15 0.94 -8.20
N GLY A 219 13.34 1.79 -7.19
CA GLY A 219 12.40 2.84 -6.79
C GLY A 219 11.07 2.33 -6.23
N ILE A 220 11.04 1.07 -5.77
CA ILE A 220 9.82 0.39 -5.26
C ILE A 220 10.05 -0.17 -3.86
N HIS A 221 11.08 -1.01 -3.72
CA HIS A 221 11.32 -1.75 -2.48
C HIS A 221 12.11 -0.91 -1.47
N PRO A 222 11.67 -0.86 -0.21
CA PRO A 222 12.43 -0.24 0.87
C PRO A 222 13.74 -0.98 1.15
N THR A 223 14.80 -0.19 1.52
CA THR A 223 16.15 -0.70 1.87
C THR A 223 16.21 -1.33 3.26
#